data_97e21c487ad6d61ea6f194f8800366d9
#
_entry.id   97e21c487ad6d61ea6f194f8800366d9
#
_cell.length_a   1.000
_cell.length_b   1.000
_cell.length_c   1.000
_cell.angle_alpha   90.00
_cell.angle_beta   90.00
_cell.angle_gamma   90.00
#
_symmetry.space_group_name_H-M   'P 1'
#
loop_
_entity.id
_entity.type
_entity.pdbx_description
1 polymer ?
#
loop_
_entity_poly.entity_id
_entity_poly.type
_entity_poly.pdbx_seq_one_letter_code
_entity_poly.pdbx_strand_id
1 'polypeptide(L)'
;MSLTDRTKPSDVSLNTDLYELTMAQGYWEAGLVDAEACFTAFFRENPFNGGFAISCGTGQIADLVENFIYEDDDIDYLASINSPGGGRLFKPAFLEFLRNHKLNVTIDAIPEGELVFPREPMVRVEGSIVDCQLIETALLNLVNFQTLAATKCARVIKAAQGNPVSDFGLRRAQGPDGGLAVARASYIAGASSTSNVLAGKIYGIPVFGTHAHSWVMSFDTELDAFRAFAKSSPTNCSLLLDTYDVHEGIKNAIIVAKEMEERGERLNAVRIDSGDLARLSKEARKAFDEAGLPYIKISVSNDLDEYTIQSLFAQGAPIDAFGVGTKLATCDPQPSLGGVYKLTARRQSAAEPWTPVIKLSEMAYKRTVPGIQHIRRFYDANGCPAGDMIFDPDYLVTKNPESKATVVDIIDPYSTHKLEGTSRELMVRLVEGGKRVGESESIEVARDRCHAALMRLDAAYTRFLNPQIYPVGLERGLANLRHELAAQHQVKSSEETE
;
A
#
# COMPACT_ATOMS: atom_id res chain seq x y z
N MET A 1 -28.86 -5.08 -10.37
CA MET A 1 -27.49 -4.65 -10.62
C MET A 1 -26.59 -5.87 -10.50
N SER A 2 -26.01 -6.32 -11.59
CA SER A 2 -25.12 -7.50 -11.64
C SER A 2 -23.81 -7.16 -10.92
N LEU A 3 -23.13 -8.16 -10.32
CA LEU A 3 -21.76 -7.97 -9.79
C LEU A 3 -20.77 -7.50 -10.87
N THR A 4 -21.10 -7.73 -12.15
CA THR A 4 -20.33 -7.29 -13.31
C THR A 4 -20.54 -5.82 -13.68
N ASP A 5 -21.59 -5.17 -13.15
CA ASP A 5 -21.88 -3.75 -13.39
C ASP A 5 -21.14 -2.82 -12.40
N ARG A 6 -20.37 -3.36 -11.45
CA ARG A 6 -19.78 -2.61 -10.35
C ARG A 6 -18.36 -2.10 -10.60
N THR A 7 -17.75 -2.38 -11.73
CA THR A 7 -16.34 -2.05 -11.96
C THR A 7 -16.10 -1.65 -13.41
N LYS A 8 -16.83 -0.65 -13.89
CA LYS A 8 -16.35 0.09 -15.04
C LYS A 8 -15.24 1.04 -14.56
N PRO A 9 -14.14 1.18 -15.30
CA PRO A 9 -13.13 2.21 -15.00
C PRO A 9 -13.71 3.63 -14.94
N SER A 10 -14.87 3.87 -15.55
CA SER A 10 -15.61 5.14 -15.56
C SER A 10 -16.31 5.50 -14.23
N ASP A 11 -16.48 4.57 -13.30
CA ASP A 11 -17.22 4.84 -12.06
C ASP A 11 -16.36 5.48 -10.95
N VAL A 12 -15.11 5.84 -11.25
CA VAL A 12 -14.17 6.40 -10.25
C VAL A 12 -14.59 7.78 -9.76
N SER A 13 -15.25 8.58 -10.59
CA SER A 13 -15.71 9.94 -10.25
C SER A 13 -16.83 9.98 -9.22
N LEU A 14 -17.72 8.97 -9.22
CA LEU A 14 -18.78 8.82 -8.22
C LEU A 14 -18.35 8.02 -6.98
N ASN A 15 -17.20 7.33 -7.03
CA ASN A 15 -16.66 6.64 -5.86
C ASN A 15 -15.94 7.62 -4.92
N THR A 16 -16.69 8.60 -4.44
CA THR A 16 -16.22 9.71 -3.63
C THR A 16 -17.15 10.01 -2.45
N ASP A 17 -16.67 10.73 -1.45
CA ASP A 17 -17.49 11.22 -0.36
C ASP A 17 -18.32 12.44 -0.80
N LEU A 18 -19.57 12.49 -0.38
CA LEU A 18 -20.50 13.55 -0.80
C LEU A 18 -19.99 14.98 -0.54
N TYR A 19 -19.21 15.18 0.53
CA TYR A 19 -18.70 16.51 0.87
C TYR A 19 -17.78 17.09 -0.20
N GLU A 20 -17.10 16.26 -0.98
CA GLU A 20 -16.22 16.72 -2.05
C GLU A 20 -17.02 17.39 -3.17
N LEU A 21 -18.14 16.79 -3.57
CA LEU A 21 -19.05 17.36 -4.56
C LEU A 21 -19.74 18.62 -4.04
N THR A 22 -20.16 18.63 -2.77
CA THR A 22 -20.80 19.81 -2.18
C THR A 22 -19.81 20.97 -1.99
N MET A 23 -18.55 20.69 -1.61
CA MET A 23 -17.49 21.69 -1.57
C MET A 23 -17.12 22.18 -2.97
N ALA A 24 -17.01 21.28 -3.96
CA ALA A 24 -16.76 21.64 -5.34
C ALA A 24 -17.83 22.61 -5.89
N GLN A 25 -19.13 22.34 -5.63
CA GLN A 25 -20.20 23.26 -5.94
C GLN A 25 -20.01 24.60 -5.20
N GLY A 26 -19.65 24.58 -3.93
CA GLY A 26 -19.40 25.79 -3.14
C GLY A 26 -18.25 26.64 -3.72
N TYR A 27 -17.14 26.03 -4.11
CA TYR A 27 -16.03 26.72 -4.78
C TYR A 27 -16.46 27.30 -6.13
N TRP A 28 -17.20 26.53 -6.91
CA TRP A 28 -17.73 26.96 -8.20
C TRP A 28 -18.66 28.19 -8.05
N GLU A 29 -19.57 28.18 -7.08
CA GLU A 29 -20.46 29.29 -6.79
C GLU A 29 -19.73 30.53 -6.25
N ALA A 30 -18.67 30.33 -5.47
CA ALA A 30 -17.84 31.41 -4.95
C ALA A 30 -16.89 32.01 -6.01
N GLY A 31 -16.91 31.54 -7.26
CA GLY A 31 -16.03 32.01 -8.32
C GLY A 31 -14.57 31.62 -8.14
N LEU A 32 -14.28 30.52 -7.43
CA LEU A 32 -12.93 30.04 -7.15
C LEU A 32 -12.46 28.97 -8.15
N VAL A 33 -13.12 28.82 -9.29
CA VAL A 33 -12.76 27.76 -10.28
C VAL A 33 -11.34 27.96 -10.81
N ASP A 34 -10.90 29.21 -10.97
CA ASP A 34 -9.55 29.56 -11.44
C ASP A 34 -8.53 29.68 -10.29
N ALA A 35 -8.97 29.58 -9.05
CA ALA A 35 -8.07 29.57 -7.90
C ALA A 35 -7.36 28.23 -7.83
N GLU A 36 -6.04 28.27 -7.63
CA GLU A 36 -5.22 27.07 -7.54
C GLU A 36 -4.89 26.68 -6.10
N ALA A 37 -4.75 25.41 -5.88
CA ALA A 37 -4.42 24.80 -4.60
C ALA A 37 -3.30 23.78 -4.75
N CYS A 38 -2.52 23.61 -3.69
CA CYS A 38 -1.62 22.48 -3.51
C CYS A 38 -2.07 21.68 -2.29
N PHE A 39 -2.30 20.40 -2.52
CA PHE A 39 -2.61 19.43 -1.46
C PHE A 39 -1.52 18.39 -1.34
N THR A 40 -1.35 17.87 -0.14
CA THR A 40 -0.37 16.80 0.14
C THR A 40 -1.04 15.65 0.86
N ALA A 41 -0.84 14.43 0.34
CA ALA A 41 -1.24 13.20 1.00
C ALA A 41 -0.08 12.62 1.81
N PHE A 42 -0.34 12.22 3.06
CA PHE A 42 0.64 11.61 3.97
C PHE A 42 -0.06 10.79 5.06
N PHE A 43 0.66 9.89 5.72
CA PHE A 43 0.17 9.23 6.94
C PHE A 43 0.92 9.73 8.18
N ARG A 44 0.36 9.52 9.39
CA ARG A 44 0.90 10.11 10.63
C ARG A 44 1.78 9.19 11.43
N GLU A 45 1.55 7.90 11.38
CA GLU A 45 2.19 6.86 12.19
C GLU A 45 2.50 5.65 11.32
N ASN A 46 3.63 5.01 11.54
CA ASN A 46 3.95 3.77 10.85
C ASN A 46 2.92 2.69 11.16
N PRO A 47 2.46 1.94 10.15
CA PRO A 47 1.52 0.86 10.39
C PRO A 47 2.17 -0.27 11.21
N PHE A 48 1.33 -1.03 11.93
CA PHE A 48 1.71 -2.21 12.72
C PHE A 48 2.73 -1.91 13.83
N ASN A 49 2.79 -0.68 14.35
CA ASN A 49 3.85 -0.21 15.24
C ASN A 49 5.25 -0.53 14.68
N GLY A 50 5.38 -0.53 13.36
CA GLY A 50 6.60 -0.80 12.62
C GLY A 50 7.50 0.43 12.48
N GLY A 51 8.67 0.26 11.88
CA GLY A 51 9.61 1.36 11.65
C GLY A 51 9.62 1.92 10.22
N PHE A 52 8.79 1.38 9.32
CA PHE A 52 8.70 1.79 7.90
C PHE A 52 7.34 1.45 7.29
N ALA A 53 7.07 2.02 6.13
CA ALA A 53 6.03 1.58 5.21
C ALA A 53 6.57 1.52 3.78
N ILE A 54 5.83 0.85 2.88
CA ILE A 54 6.15 0.73 1.46
C ILE A 54 5.12 1.50 0.65
N SER A 55 5.56 2.49 -0.12
CA SER A 55 4.69 3.22 -1.06
C SER A 55 4.09 2.25 -2.06
N CYS A 56 2.76 2.25 -2.18
CA CYS A 56 2.04 1.44 -3.16
C CYS A 56 0.70 2.11 -3.51
N GLY A 57 0.18 1.84 -4.71
CA GLY A 57 -1.02 2.49 -5.26
C GLY A 57 -0.71 3.77 -6.04
N THR A 58 0.46 4.39 -5.85
CA THR A 58 0.83 5.63 -6.56
C THR A 58 1.00 5.41 -8.06
N GLY A 59 1.41 4.23 -8.52
CA GLY A 59 1.53 3.90 -9.93
C GLY A 59 0.20 3.86 -10.70
N GLN A 60 -0.93 3.83 -9.99
CA GLN A 60 -2.27 3.82 -10.60
C GLN A 60 -2.95 5.20 -10.60
N ILE A 61 -2.30 6.23 -10.04
CA ILE A 61 -2.88 7.60 -9.95
C ILE A 61 -3.13 8.20 -11.34
N ALA A 62 -2.24 7.97 -12.30
CA ALA A 62 -2.44 8.49 -13.64
C ALA A 62 -3.66 7.85 -14.33
N ASP A 63 -3.88 6.54 -14.13
CA ASP A 63 -5.10 5.86 -14.61
C ASP A 63 -6.35 6.47 -13.95
N LEU A 64 -6.29 6.75 -12.65
CA LEU A 64 -7.39 7.41 -11.92
C LEU A 64 -7.73 8.77 -12.56
N VAL A 65 -6.74 9.63 -12.81
CA VAL A 65 -6.95 10.96 -13.38
C VAL A 65 -7.50 10.89 -14.81
N GLU A 66 -6.94 10.03 -15.65
CA GLU A 66 -7.34 9.88 -17.05
C GLU A 66 -8.76 9.33 -17.23
N ASN A 67 -9.25 8.54 -16.23
CA ASN A 67 -10.58 7.95 -16.23
C ASN A 67 -11.58 8.69 -15.31
N PHE A 68 -11.21 9.85 -14.75
CA PHE A 68 -12.09 10.65 -13.90
C PHE A 68 -13.06 11.47 -14.76
N ILE A 69 -14.18 10.88 -15.11
CA ILE A 69 -15.20 11.43 -16.02
C ILE A 69 -16.58 11.24 -15.39
N TYR A 70 -17.45 12.22 -15.53
CA TYR A 70 -18.88 12.11 -15.20
C TYR A 70 -19.65 11.81 -16.49
N GLU A 71 -20.23 10.60 -16.57
CA GLU A 71 -21.11 10.21 -17.68
C GLU A 71 -22.51 10.80 -17.50
N ASP A 72 -23.36 10.72 -18.53
CA ASP A 72 -24.72 11.30 -18.49
C ASP A 72 -25.59 10.71 -17.38
N ASP A 73 -25.48 9.42 -17.12
CA ASP A 73 -26.21 8.73 -16.07
C ASP A 73 -25.71 9.09 -14.66
N ASP A 74 -24.42 9.43 -14.50
CA ASP A 74 -23.86 9.97 -13.25
C ASP A 74 -24.48 11.34 -12.94
N ILE A 75 -24.56 12.20 -13.96
CA ILE A 75 -25.15 13.53 -13.85
C ILE A 75 -26.66 13.45 -13.54
N ASP A 76 -27.36 12.53 -14.19
CA ASP A 76 -28.80 12.28 -13.93
C ASP A 76 -29.01 11.77 -12.49
N TYR A 77 -28.12 10.91 -11.99
CA TYR A 77 -28.15 10.47 -10.61
C TYR A 77 -27.90 11.63 -9.64
N LEU A 78 -26.86 12.41 -9.83
CA LEU A 78 -26.57 13.59 -9.00
C LEU A 78 -27.72 14.60 -9.01
N ALA A 79 -28.35 14.81 -10.17
CA ALA A 79 -29.55 15.66 -10.30
C ALA A 79 -30.76 15.13 -9.50
N SER A 80 -30.79 13.84 -9.21
CA SER A 80 -31.88 13.20 -8.44
C SER A 80 -31.75 13.40 -6.94
N ILE A 81 -30.56 13.71 -6.42
CA ILE A 81 -30.29 13.81 -4.98
C ILE A 81 -30.99 15.04 -4.39
N ASN A 82 -31.73 14.82 -3.30
CA ASN A 82 -32.43 15.87 -2.59
C ASN A 82 -31.66 16.29 -1.34
N SER A 83 -31.70 17.59 -1.03
CA SER A 83 -31.21 18.10 0.24
C SER A 83 -32.14 17.71 1.39
N PRO A 84 -31.63 17.40 2.59
CA PRO A 84 -32.46 17.18 3.79
C PRO A 84 -33.42 18.34 4.11
N GLY A 85 -33.06 19.56 3.74
CA GLY A 85 -33.90 20.76 3.91
C GLY A 85 -34.97 20.95 2.82
N GLY A 86 -35.06 20.04 1.84
CA GLY A 86 -35.94 20.10 0.69
C GLY A 86 -35.28 20.70 -0.57
N GLY A 87 -35.79 20.33 -1.74
CA GLY A 87 -35.23 20.72 -3.04
C GLY A 87 -34.00 19.89 -3.46
N ARG A 88 -33.45 20.16 -4.64
CA ARG A 88 -32.30 19.50 -5.21
C ARG A 88 -31.03 19.93 -4.48
N LEU A 89 -30.12 18.95 -4.24
CA LEU A 89 -28.83 19.23 -3.59
C LEU A 89 -27.89 19.98 -4.53
N PHE A 90 -27.83 19.56 -5.79
CA PHE A 90 -26.96 20.16 -6.79
C PHE A 90 -27.71 21.07 -7.76
N LYS A 91 -27.10 22.21 -8.12
CA LYS A 91 -27.64 23.16 -9.09
C LYS A 91 -27.46 22.65 -10.51
N PRO A 92 -28.43 22.80 -11.41
CA PRO A 92 -28.33 22.37 -12.81
C PRO A 92 -27.08 22.90 -13.53
N ALA A 93 -26.73 24.17 -13.27
CA ALA A 93 -25.53 24.77 -13.89
C ALA A 93 -24.20 24.16 -13.39
N PHE A 94 -24.13 23.74 -12.14
CA PHE A 94 -22.97 23.00 -11.63
C PHE A 94 -22.90 21.61 -12.22
N LEU A 95 -24.03 20.91 -12.37
CA LEU A 95 -24.08 19.59 -13.00
C LEU A 95 -23.63 19.65 -14.48
N GLU A 96 -24.01 20.72 -15.20
CA GLU A 96 -23.52 20.95 -16.56
C GLU A 96 -22.03 21.27 -16.60
N PHE A 97 -21.49 21.95 -15.58
CA PHE A 97 -20.06 22.15 -15.40
C PHE A 97 -19.36 20.77 -15.22
N LEU A 98 -19.85 19.91 -14.33
CA LEU A 98 -19.26 18.56 -14.10
C LEU A 98 -19.29 17.68 -15.34
N ARG A 99 -20.40 17.70 -16.12
CA ARG A 99 -20.56 16.92 -17.36
C ARG A 99 -19.43 17.17 -18.38
N ASN A 100 -18.96 18.40 -18.44
CA ASN A 100 -17.93 18.84 -19.40
C ASN A 100 -16.53 18.92 -18.76
N HIS A 101 -16.45 18.66 -17.47
CA HIS A 101 -15.22 18.84 -16.71
C HIS A 101 -14.28 17.66 -16.85
N LYS A 102 -12.99 17.97 -16.92
CA LYS A 102 -11.88 17.00 -16.85
C LYS A 102 -10.86 17.51 -15.87
N LEU A 103 -10.33 16.64 -15.04
CA LEU A 103 -9.30 17.02 -14.09
C LEU A 103 -8.07 17.60 -14.80
N ASN A 104 -7.69 18.80 -14.41
CA ASN A 104 -6.47 19.46 -14.89
C ASN A 104 -5.51 19.65 -13.71
N VAL A 105 -4.96 18.54 -13.23
CA VAL A 105 -4.05 18.50 -12.09
C VAL A 105 -2.64 18.13 -12.52
N THR A 106 -1.67 18.58 -11.73
CA THR A 106 -0.29 18.13 -11.77
C THR A 106 -0.01 17.33 -10.50
N ILE A 107 0.51 16.12 -10.64
CA ILE A 107 0.72 15.19 -9.50
C ILE A 107 2.15 14.69 -9.50
N ASP A 108 2.83 14.94 -8.39
CA ASP A 108 4.10 14.33 -8.03
C ASP A 108 3.88 13.31 -6.89
N ALA A 109 4.53 12.15 -6.99
CA ALA A 109 4.39 11.13 -5.96
C ALA A 109 5.70 10.36 -5.73
N ILE A 110 5.82 9.76 -4.54
CA ILE A 110 6.88 8.79 -4.26
C ILE A 110 6.56 7.50 -5.02
N PRO A 111 7.50 6.97 -5.83
CA PRO A 111 7.28 5.77 -6.62
C PRO A 111 6.90 4.54 -5.78
N GLU A 112 6.15 3.62 -6.38
CA GLU A 112 5.82 2.36 -5.74
C GLU A 112 7.07 1.52 -5.41
N GLY A 113 7.02 0.79 -4.31
CA GLY A 113 8.15 0.01 -3.81
C GLY A 113 9.20 0.83 -3.03
N GLU A 114 9.08 2.16 -3.00
CA GLU A 114 9.97 3.00 -2.19
C GLU A 114 9.58 2.93 -0.70
N LEU A 115 10.58 3.06 0.18
CA LEU A 115 10.32 3.27 1.61
C LEU A 115 9.65 4.62 1.84
N VAL A 116 8.67 4.65 2.73
CA VAL A 116 8.02 5.88 3.18
C VAL A 116 7.85 5.86 4.68
N PHE A 117 7.91 7.04 5.28
CA PHE A 117 7.85 7.21 6.73
C PHE A 117 6.76 8.22 7.11
N PRO A 118 6.34 8.27 8.38
CA PRO A 118 5.28 9.17 8.82
C PRO A 118 5.56 10.64 8.45
N ARG A 119 4.52 11.32 7.97
CA ARG A 119 4.48 12.75 7.62
C ARG A 119 5.22 13.16 6.36
N GLU A 120 5.82 12.23 5.66
CA GLU A 120 6.38 12.49 4.34
C GLU A 120 5.28 12.78 3.33
N PRO A 121 5.49 13.74 2.42
CA PRO A 121 4.59 13.98 1.30
C PRO A 121 4.66 12.80 0.32
N MET A 122 3.73 11.84 0.45
CA MET A 122 3.68 10.70 -0.46
C MET A 122 3.18 11.09 -1.84
N VAL A 123 2.18 11.98 -1.88
CA VAL A 123 1.58 12.52 -3.10
C VAL A 123 1.35 14.01 -2.91
N ARG A 124 1.75 14.80 -3.88
CA ARG A 124 1.43 16.23 -3.98
C ARG A 124 0.57 16.46 -5.22
N VAL A 125 -0.54 17.17 -5.05
CA VAL A 125 -1.50 17.49 -6.11
C VAL A 125 -1.60 19.00 -6.22
N GLU A 126 -1.36 19.54 -7.40
CA GLU A 126 -1.47 20.96 -7.74
C GLU A 126 -2.46 21.14 -8.89
N GLY A 127 -3.34 22.13 -8.80
CA GLY A 127 -4.34 22.44 -9.83
C GLY A 127 -5.44 23.34 -9.30
N SER A 128 -6.56 23.44 -10.02
CA SER A 128 -7.70 24.19 -9.50
C SER A 128 -8.14 23.61 -8.15
N ILE A 129 -8.62 24.47 -7.25
CA ILE A 129 -9.08 24.00 -5.94
C ILE A 129 -10.23 23.00 -6.07
N VAL A 130 -11.03 23.11 -7.13
CA VAL A 130 -12.12 22.18 -7.45
C VAL A 130 -11.55 20.80 -7.81
N ASP A 131 -10.57 20.74 -8.72
CA ASP A 131 -9.96 19.49 -9.17
C ASP A 131 -9.23 18.79 -8.04
N CYS A 132 -8.45 19.55 -7.27
CA CYS A 132 -7.73 19.03 -6.12
C CYS A 132 -8.68 18.47 -5.05
N GLN A 133 -9.88 19.04 -4.91
CA GLN A 133 -10.88 18.54 -3.97
C GLN A 133 -11.58 17.27 -4.47
N LEU A 134 -11.98 17.23 -5.73
CA LEU A 134 -12.73 16.11 -6.31
C LEU A 134 -11.95 14.78 -6.30
N ILE A 135 -10.61 14.82 -6.31
CA ILE A 135 -9.77 13.61 -6.35
C ILE A 135 -9.46 13.02 -4.97
N GLU A 136 -9.74 13.72 -3.86
CA GLU A 136 -9.29 13.38 -2.50
C GLU A 136 -9.62 11.92 -2.12
N THR A 137 -10.90 11.55 -2.11
CA THR A 137 -11.33 10.23 -1.64
C THR A 137 -10.78 9.11 -2.51
N ALA A 138 -10.89 9.23 -3.83
CA ALA A 138 -10.42 8.20 -4.75
C ALA A 138 -8.90 7.99 -4.64
N LEU A 139 -8.12 9.07 -4.55
CA LEU A 139 -6.67 9.02 -4.37
C LEU A 139 -6.29 8.37 -3.04
N LEU A 140 -6.91 8.79 -1.94
CA LEU A 140 -6.63 8.23 -0.62
C LEU A 140 -7.02 6.75 -0.51
N ASN A 141 -8.17 6.37 -1.07
CA ASN A 141 -8.60 4.97 -1.11
C ASN A 141 -7.58 4.09 -1.82
N LEU A 142 -7.08 4.56 -2.97
CA LEU A 142 -6.09 3.86 -3.77
C LEU A 142 -4.75 3.68 -3.02
N VAL A 143 -4.20 4.76 -2.47
CA VAL A 143 -2.85 4.79 -1.90
C VAL A 143 -2.82 4.18 -0.50
N ASN A 144 -3.80 4.46 0.36
CA ASN A 144 -3.81 4.02 1.74
C ASN A 144 -3.84 2.50 1.87
N PHE A 145 -4.77 1.85 1.19
CA PHE A 145 -4.94 0.40 1.33
C PHE A 145 -3.77 -0.37 0.73
N GLN A 146 -3.31 0.01 -0.47
CA GLN A 146 -2.20 -0.69 -1.10
C GLN A 146 -0.88 -0.47 -0.35
N THR A 147 -0.61 0.72 0.17
CA THR A 147 0.56 0.98 1.04
C THR A 147 0.51 0.13 2.31
N LEU A 148 -0.66 0.01 2.94
CA LEU A 148 -0.84 -0.82 4.13
C LEU A 148 -0.60 -2.31 3.83
N ALA A 149 -1.20 -2.83 2.74
CA ALA A 149 -1.07 -4.22 2.32
C ALA A 149 0.37 -4.57 1.89
N ALA A 150 1.03 -3.68 1.12
CA ALA A 150 2.44 -3.85 0.76
C ALA A 150 3.33 -3.89 2.00
N THR A 151 3.09 -3.01 2.96
CA THR A 151 3.85 -2.98 4.22
C THR A 151 3.63 -4.25 5.04
N LYS A 152 2.39 -4.73 5.14
CA LYS A 152 2.08 -6.01 5.80
C LYS A 152 2.82 -7.17 5.14
N CYS A 153 2.78 -7.24 3.81
CA CYS A 153 3.47 -8.27 3.05
C CYS A 153 4.99 -8.18 3.24
N ALA A 154 5.59 -7.01 3.16
CA ALA A 154 7.03 -6.81 3.37
C ALA A 154 7.51 -7.35 4.74
N ARG A 155 6.69 -7.18 5.79
CA ARG A 155 6.96 -7.74 7.12
C ARG A 155 6.87 -9.27 7.12
N VAL A 156 5.89 -9.83 6.44
CA VAL A 156 5.75 -11.29 6.27
C VAL A 156 6.93 -11.87 5.50
N ILE A 157 7.33 -11.24 4.38
CA ILE A 157 8.50 -11.63 3.58
C ILE A 157 9.78 -11.61 4.42
N LYS A 158 9.98 -10.57 5.21
CA LYS A 158 11.11 -10.50 6.14
C LYS A 158 11.11 -11.67 7.14
N ALA A 159 9.95 -12.00 7.72
CA ALA A 159 9.82 -13.12 8.64
C ALA A 159 10.10 -14.48 7.97
N ALA A 160 9.79 -14.60 6.67
CA ALA A 160 9.99 -15.82 5.89
C ALA A 160 11.46 -16.11 5.55
N GLN A 161 12.41 -15.19 5.82
CA GLN A 161 13.87 -15.40 5.71
C GLN A 161 14.32 -15.95 4.35
N GLY A 162 13.74 -15.45 3.26
CA GLY A 162 14.05 -15.84 1.89
C GLY A 162 13.21 -17.01 1.35
N ASN A 163 12.39 -17.65 2.17
CA ASN A 163 11.45 -18.66 1.68
C ASN A 163 10.27 -18.01 0.97
N PRO A 164 9.73 -18.62 -0.10
CA PRO A 164 8.63 -18.06 -0.86
C PRO A 164 7.36 -17.92 -0.02
N VAL A 165 6.67 -16.80 -0.22
CA VAL A 165 5.36 -16.50 0.35
C VAL A 165 4.36 -16.33 -0.78
N SER A 166 3.24 -17.05 -0.72
CA SER A 166 2.11 -16.92 -1.64
C SER A 166 0.95 -16.21 -0.98
N ASP A 167 0.34 -15.26 -1.68
CA ASP A 167 -0.92 -14.64 -1.26
C ASP A 167 -2.09 -15.62 -1.46
N PHE A 168 -2.70 -16.06 -0.36
CA PHE A 168 -3.90 -16.90 -0.33
C PHE A 168 -5.12 -16.18 0.25
N GLY A 169 -5.11 -14.84 0.19
CA GLY A 169 -6.05 -13.99 0.90
C GLY A 169 -7.34 -13.66 0.17
N LEU A 170 -7.48 -13.92 -1.14
CA LEU A 170 -8.61 -13.45 -1.96
C LEU A 170 -9.99 -13.69 -1.30
N ARG A 171 -10.27 -14.90 -0.81
CA ARG A 171 -11.57 -15.25 -0.19
C ARG A 171 -11.84 -14.57 1.15
N ARG A 172 -10.86 -13.85 1.71
CA ARG A 172 -10.92 -13.11 2.98
C ARG A 172 -10.82 -11.59 2.80
N ALA A 173 -10.53 -11.14 1.58
CA ALA A 173 -10.42 -9.71 1.27
C ALA A 173 -11.77 -9.00 1.33
N GLN A 174 -11.74 -7.69 1.52
CA GLN A 174 -12.91 -6.81 1.53
C GLN A 174 -13.34 -6.51 0.10
N GLY A 175 -14.11 -7.41 -0.46
CA GLY A 175 -14.61 -7.35 -1.84
C GLY A 175 -13.59 -7.76 -2.91
N PRO A 176 -14.06 -7.92 -4.16
CA PRO A 176 -13.19 -8.32 -5.29
C PRO A 176 -12.04 -7.34 -5.54
N ASP A 177 -12.31 -6.04 -5.43
CA ASP A 177 -11.32 -4.98 -5.66
C ASP A 177 -10.23 -5.00 -4.58
N GLY A 178 -10.62 -5.18 -3.31
CA GLY A 178 -9.67 -5.39 -2.23
C GLY A 178 -8.78 -6.60 -2.46
N GLY A 179 -9.33 -7.69 -3.01
CA GLY A 179 -8.56 -8.89 -3.38
C GLY A 179 -7.56 -8.65 -4.50
N LEU A 180 -7.90 -7.82 -5.49
CA LEU A 180 -6.97 -7.41 -6.56
C LEU A 180 -5.87 -6.50 -6.02
N ALA A 181 -6.24 -5.51 -5.22
CA ALA A 181 -5.32 -4.55 -4.60
C ALA A 181 -4.29 -5.26 -3.70
N VAL A 182 -4.74 -6.21 -2.86
CA VAL A 182 -3.84 -7.03 -2.01
C VAL A 182 -2.87 -7.85 -2.84
N ALA A 183 -3.35 -8.55 -3.87
CA ALA A 183 -2.51 -9.39 -4.72
C ALA A 183 -1.40 -8.56 -5.39
N ARG A 184 -1.76 -7.38 -5.94
CA ARG A 184 -0.82 -6.44 -6.56
C ARG A 184 0.19 -5.90 -5.54
N ALA A 185 -0.28 -5.35 -4.43
CA ALA A 185 0.56 -4.77 -3.38
C ALA A 185 1.50 -5.81 -2.75
N SER A 186 1.01 -7.03 -2.54
CA SER A 186 1.82 -8.13 -2.01
C SER A 186 2.92 -8.56 -2.98
N TYR A 187 2.64 -8.58 -4.27
CA TYR A 187 3.66 -8.91 -5.27
C TYR A 187 4.76 -7.86 -5.34
N ILE A 188 4.41 -6.58 -5.34
CA ILE A 188 5.38 -5.46 -5.24
C ILE A 188 6.24 -5.60 -3.98
N ALA A 189 5.64 -5.97 -2.85
CA ALA A 189 6.35 -6.12 -1.57
C ALA A 189 7.15 -7.43 -1.43
N GLY A 190 7.14 -8.31 -2.43
CA GLY A 190 8.01 -9.49 -2.46
C GLY A 190 7.30 -10.84 -2.46
N ALA A 191 5.97 -10.92 -2.40
CA ALA A 191 5.27 -12.20 -2.55
C ALA A 191 5.65 -12.89 -3.86
N SER A 192 5.84 -14.21 -3.83
CA SER A 192 6.29 -14.97 -5.00
C SER A 192 5.14 -15.28 -5.98
N SER A 193 3.90 -15.31 -5.48
CA SER A 193 2.71 -15.66 -6.24
C SER A 193 1.43 -15.26 -5.53
N THR A 194 0.32 -15.34 -6.23
CA THR A 194 -1.03 -15.19 -5.67
C THR A 194 -1.93 -16.36 -6.09
N SER A 195 -2.94 -16.66 -5.30
CA SER A 195 -4.02 -17.57 -5.69
C SER A 195 -5.10 -16.88 -6.55
N ASN A 196 -5.03 -15.56 -6.71
CA ASN A 196 -5.98 -14.76 -7.46
C ASN A 196 -5.71 -14.83 -8.96
N VAL A 197 -6.45 -15.68 -9.66
CA VAL A 197 -6.28 -15.91 -11.11
C VAL A 197 -6.50 -14.63 -11.92
N LEU A 198 -7.43 -13.76 -11.50
CA LEU A 198 -7.68 -12.49 -12.18
C LEU A 198 -6.49 -11.52 -12.00
N ALA A 199 -5.89 -11.46 -10.82
CA ALA A 199 -4.68 -10.67 -10.59
C ALA A 199 -3.52 -11.18 -11.44
N GLY A 200 -3.37 -12.50 -11.58
CA GLY A 200 -2.39 -13.10 -12.50
C GLY A 200 -2.61 -12.64 -13.94
N LYS A 201 -3.86 -12.62 -14.41
CA LYS A 201 -4.21 -12.18 -15.78
C LYS A 201 -3.95 -10.69 -16.00
N ILE A 202 -4.32 -9.83 -15.03
CA ILE A 202 -4.24 -8.37 -15.19
C ILE A 202 -2.80 -7.87 -15.01
N TYR A 203 -2.10 -8.38 -14.01
CA TYR A 203 -0.80 -7.85 -13.58
C TYR A 203 0.40 -8.75 -13.95
N GLY A 204 0.17 -9.92 -14.55
CA GLY A 204 1.25 -10.86 -14.86
C GLY A 204 1.82 -11.60 -13.64
N ILE A 205 1.20 -11.50 -12.47
CA ILE A 205 1.65 -12.15 -11.24
C ILE A 205 1.59 -13.66 -11.39
N PRO A 206 2.65 -14.42 -11.02
CA PRO A 206 2.60 -15.88 -11.01
C PRO A 206 1.43 -16.40 -10.18
N VAL A 207 0.64 -17.29 -10.72
CA VAL A 207 -0.50 -17.90 -10.02
C VAL A 207 -0.09 -19.24 -9.45
N PHE A 208 -0.36 -19.44 -8.16
CA PHE A 208 -0.08 -20.68 -7.46
C PHE A 208 -1.24 -21.08 -6.57
N GLY A 209 -1.48 -22.40 -6.49
CA GLY A 209 -2.49 -22.99 -5.63
C GLY A 209 -2.32 -24.51 -5.59
N THR A 210 -2.98 -25.12 -4.60
CA THR A 210 -3.03 -26.57 -4.41
C THR A 210 -4.49 -27.01 -4.42
N HIS A 211 -4.82 -28.17 -3.88
CA HIS A 211 -6.20 -28.56 -3.64
C HIS A 211 -6.68 -28.18 -2.23
N ALA A 212 -7.99 -28.22 -2.00
CA ALA A 212 -8.64 -28.04 -0.71
C ALA A 212 -9.01 -29.39 -0.07
N HIS A 213 -9.40 -29.38 1.22
CA HIS A 213 -9.88 -30.57 1.93
C HIS A 213 -11.04 -31.25 1.21
N SER A 214 -11.95 -30.46 0.58
CA SER A 214 -13.09 -30.98 -0.20
C SER A 214 -12.67 -31.92 -1.35
N TRP A 215 -11.48 -31.71 -1.94
CA TRP A 215 -10.92 -32.66 -2.92
C TRP A 215 -10.71 -34.04 -2.28
N VAL A 216 -10.04 -34.08 -1.14
CA VAL A 216 -9.77 -35.33 -0.43
C VAL A 216 -11.08 -36.01 -0.01
N MET A 217 -12.02 -35.24 0.53
CA MET A 217 -13.33 -35.70 0.99
C MET A 217 -14.25 -36.20 -0.15
N SER A 218 -13.91 -35.93 -1.41
CA SER A 218 -14.68 -36.38 -2.59
C SER A 218 -14.32 -37.81 -3.03
N PHE A 219 -13.36 -38.46 -2.38
CA PHE A 219 -12.92 -39.83 -2.67
C PHE A 219 -13.20 -40.75 -1.47
N ASP A 220 -13.28 -42.05 -1.75
CA ASP A 220 -13.51 -43.07 -0.72
C ASP A 220 -12.34 -43.15 0.27
N THR A 221 -11.11 -42.90 -0.20
CA THR A 221 -9.90 -42.85 0.64
C THR A 221 -9.03 -41.66 0.29
N GLU A 222 -8.28 -41.16 1.28
CA GLU A 222 -7.30 -40.09 1.09
C GLU A 222 -6.20 -40.50 0.09
N LEU A 223 -5.79 -41.75 0.11
CA LEU A 223 -4.78 -42.29 -0.82
C LEU A 223 -5.25 -42.23 -2.27
N ASP A 224 -6.54 -42.56 -2.54
CA ASP A 224 -7.10 -42.45 -3.89
C ASP A 224 -7.20 -40.99 -4.34
N ALA A 225 -7.54 -40.08 -3.44
CA ALA A 225 -7.55 -38.63 -3.71
C ALA A 225 -6.16 -38.13 -4.09
N PHE A 226 -5.12 -38.53 -3.37
CA PHE A 226 -3.74 -38.17 -3.63
C PHE A 226 -3.21 -38.72 -4.95
N ARG A 227 -3.50 -40.00 -5.27
CA ARG A 227 -3.18 -40.61 -6.57
C ARG A 227 -3.86 -39.89 -7.73
N ALA A 228 -5.14 -39.56 -7.56
CA ALA A 228 -5.91 -38.84 -8.57
C ALA A 228 -5.32 -37.42 -8.82
N PHE A 229 -4.95 -36.71 -7.75
CA PHE A 229 -4.30 -35.40 -7.87
C PHE A 229 -2.95 -35.48 -8.54
N ALA A 230 -2.08 -36.42 -8.12
CA ALA A 230 -0.78 -36.65 -8.72
C ALA A 230 -0.86 -36.96 -10.23
N LYS A 231 -1.90 -37.72 -10.63
CA LYS A 231 -2.15 -38.03 -12.06
C LYS A 231 -2.62 -36.81 -12.85
N SER A 232 -3.45 -35.94 -12.25
CA SER A 232 -3.99 -34.76 -12.93
C SER A 232 -3.01 -33.59 -13.00
N SER A 233 -2.06 -33.53 -12.04
CA SER A 233 -1.14 -32.39 -11.90
C SER A 233 0.30 -32.88 -11.63
N PRO A 234 0.89 -33.67 -12.49
CA PRO A 234 2.18 -34.36 -12.21
C PRO A 234 3.37 -33.40 -12.07
N THR A 235 3.31 -32.24 -12.71
CA THR A 235 4.40 -31.24 -12.67
C THR A 235 4.25 -30.21 -11.55
N ASN A 236 3.08 -30.13 -10.91
CA ASN A 236 2.78 -29.19 -9.82
C ASN A 236 1.98 -29.89 -8.70
N CYS A 237 2.42 -31.10 -8.33
CA CYS A 237 1.73 -31.87 -7.30
C CYS A 237 2.13 -31.38 -5.91
N SER A 238 1.14 -30.90 -5.15
CA SER A 238 1.29 -30.57 -3.74
C SER A 238 0.09 -31.12 -2.97
N LEU A 239 0.33 -32.01 -2.01
CA LEU A 239 -0.69 -32.77 -1.29
C LEU A 239 -0.98 -32.15 0.09
N LEU A 240 -2.27 -32.01 0.43
CA LEU A 240 -2.73 -31.49 1.71
C LEU A 240 -2.88 -32.64 2.71
N LEU A 241 -2.08 -32.62 3.80
CA LEU A 241 -1.89 -33.79 4.67
C LEU A 241 -2.90 -33.90 5.83
N ASP A 242 -3.59 -32.84 6.16
CA ASP A 242 -4.33 -32.68 7.42
C ASP A 242 -5.85 -32.72 7.25
N THR A 243 -6.34 -33.45 6.24
CA THR A 243 -7.79 -33.61 6.05
C THR A 243 -8.41 -34.47 7.15
N TYR A 244 -7.75 -35.55 7.56
CA TYR A 244 -8.21 -36.47 8.61
C TYR A 244 -7.18 -36.63 9.73
N ASP A 245 -6.05 -37.26 9.43
CA ASP A 245 -4.91 -37.45 10.34
C ASP A 245 -3.60 -37.17 9.59
N VAL A 246 -2.81 -36.25 10.12
CA VAL A 246 -1.56 -35.80 9.45
C VAL A 246 -0.55 -36.94 9.29
N HIS A 247 -0.48 -37.87 10.25
CA HIS A 247 0.48 -38.98 10.18
C HIS A 247 0.08 -40.00 9.10
N GLU A 248 -1.23 -40.26 8.94
CA GLU A 248 -1.72 -41.07 7.84
C GLU A 248 -1.53 -40.32 6.50
N GLY A 249 -1.78 -38.99 6.46
CA GLY A 249 -1.50 -38.16 5.30
C GLY A 249 -0.04 -38.21 4.86
N ILE A 250 0.91 -38.17 5.82
CA ILE A 250 2.35 -38.33 5.54
C ILE A 250 2.65 -39.71 4.92
N LYS A 251 2.07 -40.80 5.46
CA LYS A 251 2.25 -42.15 4.91
C LYS A 251 1.72 -42.28 3.50
N ASN A 252 0.51 -41.75 3.27
CA ASN A 252 -0.14 -41.74 1.95
C ASN A 252 0.68 -40.92 0.94
N ALA A 253 1.20 -39.74 1.34
CA ALA A 253 2.07 -38.93 0.51
C ALA A 253 3.38 -39.64 0.13
N ILE A 254 4.00 -40.42 1.06
CA ILE A 254 5.18 -41.23 0.79
C ILE A 254 4.87 -42.30 -0.27
N ILE A 255 3.73 -43.01 -0.14
CA ILE A 255 3.29 -44.01 -1.13
C ILE A 255 3.17 -43.37 -2.51
N VAL A 256 2.41 -42.26 -2.61
CA VAL A 256 2.18 -41.57 -3.88
C VAL A 256 3.48 -41.01 -4.46
N ALA A 257 4.39 -40.46 -3.63
CA ALA A 257 5.68 -39.95 -4.08
C ALA A 257 6.53 -41.06 -4.73
N LYS A 258 6.56 -42.25 -4.15
CA LYS A 258 7.27 -43.42 -4.73
C LYS A 258 6.62 -43.89 -6.03
N GLU A 259 5.29 -43.95 -6.08
CA GLU A 259 4.56 -44.27 -7.31
C GLU A 259 4.81 -43.23 -8.42
N MET A 260 5.00 -41.97 -8.07
CA MET A 260 5.39 -40.89 -9.02
C MET A 260 6.83 -41.10 -9.52
N GLU A 261 7.77 -41.44 -8.63
CA GLU A 261 9.16 -41.72 -9.02
C GLU A 261 9.26 -42.91 -10.03
N GLU A 262 8.46 -43.95 -9.83
CA GLU A 262 8.38 -45.10 -10.77
C GLU A 262 7.94 -44.64 -12.18
N ARG A 263 7.17 -43.55 -12.29
CA ARG A 263 6.76 -42.97 -13.57
C ARG A 263 7.70 -41.87 -14.08
N GLY A 264 8.82 -41.60 -13.38
CA GLY A 264 9.76 -40.55 -13.70
C GLY A 264 9.25 -39.13 -13.33
N GLU A 265 8.26 -39.06 -12.46
CA GLU A 265 7.65 -37.82 -11.92
C GLU A 265 8.15 -37.60 -10.48
N ARG A 266 7.83 -36.41 -9.91
CA ARG A 266 8.17 -36.11 -8.51
C ARG A 266 7.05 -35.38 -7.79
N LEU A 267 6.78 -35.78 -6.56
CA LEU A 267 5.94 -34.98 -5.65
C LEU A 267 6.70 -33.69 -5.27
N ASN A 268 6.17 -32.54 -5.66
CA ASN A 268 6.84 -31.25 -5.45
C ASN A 268 6.82 -30.81 -3.98
N ALA A 269 5.66 -30.91 -3.33
CA ALA A 269 5.48 -30.42 -1.98
C ALA A 269 4.34 -31.14 -1.25
N VAL A 270 4.32 -30.96 0.05
CA VAL A 270 3.14 -31.19 0.89
C VAL A 270 2.73 -29.91 1.60
N ARG A 271 1.45 -29.82 2.00
CA ARG A 271 0.92 -28.69 2.74
C ARG A 271 0.28 -29.14 4.06
N ILE A 272 0.57 -28.39 5.13
CA ILE A 272 -0.04 -28.54 6.45
C ILE A 272 -0.77 -27.24 6.76
N ASP A 273 -2.09 -27.31 7.02
CA ASP A 273 -2.98 -26.17 7.18
C ASP A 273 -3.54 -26.05 8.61
N SER A 274 -3.22 -26.99 9.50
CA SER A 274 -3.75 -27.04 10.86
C SER A 274 -2.82 -27.70 11.87
N GLY A 275 -3.16 -27.57 13.16
CA GLY A 275 -2.40 -28.16 14.26
C GLY A 275 -1.12 -27.39 14.61
N ASP A 276 -0.20 -28.05 15.33
CA ASP A 276 1.11 -27.49 15.67
C ASP A 276 2.06 -27.59 14.48
N LEU A 277 2.13 -26.52 13.69
CA LEU A 277 2.91 -26.46 12.45
C LEU A 277 4.40 -26.71 12.66
N ALA A 278 4.97 -26.28 13.83
CA ALA A 278 6.38 -26.49 14.11
C ALA A 278 6.68 -27.97 14.37
N ARG A 279 5.83 -28.65 15.14
CA ARG A 279 5.97 -30.08 15.44
C ARG A 279 5.70 -30.91 14.18
N LEU A 280 4.57 -30.67 13.52
CA LEU A 280 4.15 -31.45 12.36
C LEU A 280 5.10 -31.33 11.17
N SER A 281 5.68 -30.15 10.93
CA SER A 281 6.69 -29.99 9.87
C SER A 281 7.97 -30.77 10.13
N LYS A 282 8.41 -30.85 11.41
CA LYS A 282 9.57 -31.70 11.81
C LYS A 282 9.30 -33.20 11.65
N GLU A 283 8.11 -33.64 12.04
CA GLU A 283 7.66 -35.01 11.87
C GLU A 283 7.57 -35.41 10.40
N ALA A 284 6.98 -34.56 9.57
CA ALA A 284 6.89 -34.73 8.12
C ALA A 284 8.30 -34.82 7.48
N ARG A 285 9.18 -33.84 7.80
CA ARG A 285 10.54 -33.81 7.27
C ARG A 285 11.30 -35.11 7.62
N LYS A 286 11.23 -35.52 8.88
CA LYS A 286 11.87 -36.77 9.33
C LYS A 286 11.35 -37.98 8.55
N ALA A 287 10.04 -38.12 8.40
CA ALA A 287 9.42 -39.21 7.68
C ALA A 287 9.82 -39.27 6.21
N PHE A 288 9.86 -38.10 5.52
CA PHE A 288 10.30 -38.04 4.12
C PHE A 288 11.80 -38.35 3.98
N ASP A 289 12.66 -37.91 4.88
CA ASP A 289 14.08 -38.22 4.87
C ASP A 289 14.33 -39.72 5.09
N GLU A 290 13.65 -40.34 6.05
CA GLU A 290 13.70 -41.78 6.31
C GLU A 290 13.18 -42.62 5.14
N ALA A 291 12.21 -42.08 4.37
CA ALA A 291 11.70 -42.72 3.16
C ALA A 291 12.60 -42.54 1.91
N GLY A 292 13.68 -41.74 2.01
CA GLY A 292 14.57 -41.41 0.89
C GLY A 292 14.03 -40.32 -0.05
N LEU A 293 13.14 -39.48 0.46
CA LEU A 293 12.43 -38.41 -0.29
C LEU A 293 12.79 -36.99 0.23
N PRO A 294 14.08 -36.63 0.41
CA PRO A 294 14.49 -35.35 1.01
C PRO A 294 14.14 -34.12 0.15
N TYR A 295 13.81 -34.31 -1.12
CA TYR A 295 13.48 -33.26 -2.06
C TYR A 295 12.06 -32.69 -1.89
N ILE A 296 11.14 -33.43 -1.21
CA ILE A 296 9.76 -33.00 -1.00
C ILE A 296 9.76 -31.73 -0.14
N LYS A 297 9.18 -30.65 -0.64
CA LYS A 297 9.05 -29.39 0.07
C LYS A 297 7.90 -29.41 1.07
N ILE A 298 8.05 -28.71 2.19
CA ILE A 298 7.01 -28.57 3.20
C ILE A 298 6.51 -27.14 3.16
N SER A 299 5.26 -26.97 2.77
CA SER A 299 4.57 -25.67 2.83
C SER A 299 3.56 -25.67 3.99
N VAL A 300 3.37 -24.50 4.58
CA VAL A 300 2.38 -24.31 5.65
C VAL A 300 1.45 -23.14 5.33
N SER A 301 0.23 -23.25 5.81
CA SER A 301 -0.77 -22.20 5.77
C SER A 301 -1.57 -22.19 7.07
N ASN A 302 -2.61 -21.39 7.22
CA ASN A 302 -3.41 -21.17 8.43
C ASN A 302 -2.94 -19.98 9.28
N ASP A 303 -3.74 -18.94 9.34
CA ASP A 303 -3.63 -17.73 10.18
C ASP A 303 -2.19 -17.20 10.43
N LEU A 304 -1.35 -17.35 9.40
CA LEU A 304 0.04 -16.92 9.44
C LEU A 304 0.16 -15.40 9.36
N ASP A 305 1.11 -14.89 10.15
CA ASP A 305 1.60 -13.52 10.09
C ASP A 305 3.12 -13.50 10.33
N GLU A 306 3.71 -12.30 10.31
CA GLU A 306 5.13 -12.10 10.56
C GLU A 306 5.61 -12.65 11.92
N TYR A 307 4.78 -12.60 12.94
CA TYR A 307 5.12 -13.08 14.30
C TYR A 307 5.06 -14.60 14.37
N THR A 308 4.03 -15.20 13.82
CA THR A 308 3.86 -16.65 13.76
C THR A 308 4.98 -17.29 12.97
N ILE A 309 5.31 -16.73 11.79
CA ILE A 309 6.41 -17.24 10.94
C ILE A 309 7.75 -17.13 11.67
N GLN A 310 8.03 -16.00 12.32
CA GLN A 310 9.24 -15.83 13.12
C GLN A 310 9.32 -16.88 14.25
N SER A 311 8.20 -17.14 14.92
CA SER A 311 8.13 -18.17 15.99
C SER A 311 8.38 -19.58 15.45
N LEU A 312 7.83 -19.94 14.29
CA LEU A 312 8.06 -21.23 13.65
C LEU A 312 9.55 -21.46 13.38
N PHE A 313 10.26 -20.48 12.83
CA PHE A 313 11.70 -20.58 12.61
C PHE A 313 12.50 -20.62 13.91
N ALA A 314 12.13 -19.84 14.92
CA ALA A 314 12.78 -19.87 16.23
C ALA A 314 12.67 -21.25 16.89
N GLN A 315 11.63 -22.02 16.58
CA GLN A 315 11.43 -23.40 17.00
C GLN A 315 12.15 -24.41 16.10
N GLY A 316 12.85 -23.98 15.03
CA GLY A 316 13.55 -24.85 14.09
C GLY A 316 12.60 -25.64 13.18
N ALA A 317 11.45 -25.08 12.79
CA ALA A 317 10.54 -25.70 11.84
C ALA A 317 11.16 -25.74 10.43
N PRO A 318 11.26 -26.90 9.77
CA PRO A 318 11.83 -27.05 8.43
C PRO A 318 10.76 -26.74 7.36
N ILE A 319 10.41 -25.48 7.23
CA ILE A 319 9.36 -25.02 6.32
C ILE A 319 10.01 -24.37 5.11
N ASP A 320 9.60 -24.78 3.92
CA ASP A 320 10.13 -24.32 2.64
C ASP A 320 9.28 -23.23 1.97
N ALA A 321 7.99 -23.09 2.33
CA ALA A 321 7.09 -22.10 1.74
C ALA A 321 5.91 -21.76 2.66
N PHE A 322 5.34 -20.59 2.49
CA PHE A 322 4.23 -20.08 3.28
C PHE A 322 3.06 -19.63 2.39
N GLY A 323 1.85 -20.12 2.69
CA GLY A 323 0.60 -19.59 2.15
C GLY A 323 -0.06 -18.67 3.16
N VAL A 324 -0.03 -17.37 2.94
CA VAL A 324 -0.55 -16.38 3.90
C VAL A 324 -1.86 -15.80 3.37
N GLY A 325 -2.93 -15.94 4.16
CA GLY A 325 -4.28 -15.59 3.72
C GLY A 325 -4.86 -14.42 4.49
N THR A 326 -5.66 -14.72 5.52
CA THR A 326 -6.52 -13.76 6.22
C THR A 326 -5.76 -12.53 6.71
N LYS A 327 -4.70 -12.74 7.48
CA LYS A 327 -3.97 -11.62 8.12
C LYS A 327 -3.23 -10.73 7.13
N LEU A 328 -2.86 -11.26 5.96
CA LEU A 328 -2.31 -10.48 4.87
C LEU A 328 -3.41 -9.64 4.18
N ALA A 329 -4.49 -10.29 3.74
CA ALA A 329 -5.55 -9.64 2.98
C ALA A 329 -6.35 -8.59 3.77
N THR A 330 -6.45 -8.77 5.09
CA THR A 330 -7.14 -7.84 5.99
C THR A 330 -6.19 -6.86 6.68
N CYS A 331 -4.89 -6.97 6.44
CA CYS A 331 -3.86 -6.19 7.11
C CYS A 331 -3.95 -6.25 8.66
N ASP A 332 -4.34 -7.43 9.19
CA ASP A 332 -4.47 -7.63 10.64
C ASP A 332 -3.15 -7.34 11.38
N PRO A 333 -3.15 -6.63 12.52
CA PRO A 333 -4.30 -6.13 13.29
C PRO A 333 -4.75 -4.70 12.95
N GLN A 334 -4.22 -4.08 11.90
CA GLN A 334 -4.51 -2.68 11.58
C GLN A 334 -5.30 -2.58 10.26
N PRO A 335 -6.59 -2.19 10.31
CA PRO A 335 -7.46 -2.21 9.12
C PRO A 335 -7.26 -1.03 8.16
N SER A 336 -6.55 0.03 8.57
CA SER A 336 -6.32 1.21 7.75
C SER A 336 -4.97 1.87 8.02
N LEU A 337 -4.39 2.52 7.02
CA LEU A 337 -3.14 3.30 7.16
C LEU A 337 -3.32 4.60 7.93
N GLY A 338 -4.50 5.19 7.88
CA GLY A 338 -4.78 6.49 8.48
C GLY A 338 -4.12 7.66 7.72
N GLY A 339 -3.96 7.50 6.40
CA GLY A 339 -3.50 8.57 5.53
C GLY A 339 -4.53 9.70 5.42
N VAL A 340 -4.03 10.89 5.16
CA VAL A 340 -4.80 12.13 5.07
C VAL A 340 -4.34 12.96 3.89
N TYR A 341 -5.22 13.82 3.40
CA TYR A 341 -5.00 14.76 2.30
C TYR A 341 -5.25 16.17 2.82
N LYS A 342 -4.28 17.08 2.67
CA LYS A 342 -4.37 18.39 3.33
C LYS A 342 -3.91 19.51 2.40
N LEU A 343 -4.69 20.61 2.37
CA LEU A 343 -4.31 21.85 1.73
C LEU A 343 -3.06 22.43 2.41
N THR A 344 -2.03 22.74 1.62
CA THR A 344 -0.72 23.22 2.09
C THR A 344 -0.33 24.58 1.51
N ALA A 345 -0.84 24.91 0.30
CA ALA A 345 -0.69 26.21 -0.32
C ALA A 345 -1.88 26.53 -1.24
N ARG A 346 -2.10 27.82 -1.51
CA ARG A 346 -3.10 28.29 -2.46
C ARG A 346 -2.63 29.57 -3.16
N ARG A 347 -3.22 29.87 -4.33
CA ARG A 347 -3.08 31.14 -5.03
C ARG A 347 -4.35 31.47 -5.80
N GLN A 348 -4.62 32.76 -6.07
CA GLN A 348 -5.85 33.16 -6.77
C GLN A 348 -5.80 32.82 -8.27
N SER A 349 -4.60 32.80 -8.85
CA SER A 349 -4.39 32.42 -10.25
C SER A 349 -2.97 31.91 -10.45
N ALA A 350 -2.71 31.26 -11.56
CA ALA A 350 -1.36 30.76 -11.94
C ALA A 350 -0.30 31.87 -12.04
N ALA A 351 -0.71 33.13 -12.20
CA ALA A 351 0.20 34.27 -12.28
C ALA A 351 0.69 34.77 -10.91
N GLU A 352 0.05 34.34 -9.83
CA GLU A 352 0.40 34.76 -8.47
C GLU A 352 1.32 33.75 -7.78
N PRO A 353 2.17 34.23 -6.83
CA PRO A 353 2.99 33.34 -6.01
C PRO A 353 2.09 32.48 -5.10
N TRP A 354 2.57 31.30 -4.75
CA TRP A 354 1.94 30.43 -3.78
C TRP A 354 1.90 31.08 -2.40
N THR A 355 0.74 31.06 -1.77
CA THR A 355 0.55 31.44 -0.36
C THR A 355 0.46 30.16 0.48
N PRO A 356 1.46 29.88 1.31
CA PRO A 356 1.43 28.74 2.21
C PRO A 356 0.29 28.85 3.22
N VAL A 357 -0.36 27.71 3.53
CA VAL A 357 -1.43 27.66 4.51
C VAL A 357 -1.18 26.55 5.53
N ILE A 358 -1.68 26.74 6.75
CA ILE A 358 -1.52 25.79 7.84
C ILE A 358 -2.86 25.50 8.50
N LYS A 359 -3.13 24.24 8.80
CA LYS A 359 -4.18 23.84 9.71
C LYS A 359 -3.61 23.73 11.12
N LEU A 360 -4.08 24.56 12.03
CA LEU A 360 -3.83 24.42 13.47
C LEU A 360 -4.77 23.36 14.06
N SER A 361 -4.32 22.75 15.13
CA SER A 361 -5.09 21.80 15.93
C SER A 361 -4.66 21.93 17.37
N GLU A 362 -5.56 21.70 18.31
CA GLU A 362 -5.23 21.58 19.73
C GLU A 362 -4.15 20.51 19.98
N MET A 363 -4.18 19.44 19.17
CA MET A 363 -3.16 18.38 19.21
C MET A 363 -1.99 18.75 18.30
N ALA A 364 -0.82 19.03 18.87
CA ALA A 364 0.38 19.44 18.13
C ALA A 364 0.76 18.48 16.98
N TYR A 365 0.56 17.18 17.15
CA TYR A 365 0.84 16.17 16.14
C TYR A 365 -0.13 16.21 14.92
N LYS A 366 -1.25 16.96 15.01
CA LYS A 366 -2.20 17.17 13.89
C LYS A 366 -1.95 18.44 13.09
N ARG A 367 -0.98 19.27 13.48
CA ARG A 367 -0.60 20.47 12.72
C ARG A 367 -0.01 20.05 11.38
N THR A 368 -0.43 20.72 10.29
CA THR A 368 0.09 20.43 8.95
C THR A 368 1.43 21.09 8.70
N VAL A 369 2.12 20.65 7.67
CA VAL A 369 3.29 21.33 7.10
C VAL A 369 2.80 22.19 5.94
N PRO A 370 3.10 23.51 5.91
CA PRO A 370 2.68 24.42 4.84
C PRO A 370 3.59 24.32 3.60
N GLY A 371 3.16 24.95 2.51
CA GLY A 371 3.96 25.20 1.31
C GLY A 371 3.94 24.05 0.29
N ILE A 372 4.77 24.20 -0.74
CA ILE A 372 4.97 23.24 -1.83
C ILE A 372 6.02 22.22 -1.39
N GLN A 373 5.58 21.14 -0.79
CA GLN A 373 6.48 20.20 -0.13
C GLN A 373 7.20 19.31 -1.13
N HIS A 374 8.52 19.28 -1.03
CA HIS A 374 9.43 18.32 -1.63
C HIS A 374 10.07 17.45 -0.57
N ILE A 375 10.60 16.30 -0.95
CA ILE A 375 11.28 15.38 -0.03
C ILE A 375 12.57 14.86 -0.64
N ARG A 376 13.64 14.87 0.17
CA ARG A 376 14.97 14.41 -0.20
C ARG A 376 15.48 13.42 0.83
N ARG A 377 15.86 12.22 0.36
CA ARG A 377 16.48 11.17 1.17
C ARG A 377 17.97 11.25 1.12
N PHE A 378 18.60 11.19 2.27
CA PHE A 378 20.05 11.11 2.44
C PHE A 378 20.47 9.66 2.67
N TYR A 379 21.65 9.33 2.20
CA TYR A 379 22.27 8.02 2.33
C TYR A 379 23.63 8.14 2.97
N ASP A 380 23.97 7.23 3.88
CA ASP A 380 25.27 7.14 4.50
C ASP A 380 26.36 6.64 3.51
N ALA A 381 27.60 6.50 4.00
CA ALA A 381 28.72 6.04 3.20
C ALA A 381 28.56 4.61 2.64
N ASN A 382 27.66 3.81 3.21
CA ASN A 382 27.34 2.45 2.76
C ASN A 382 26.15 2.43 1.79
N GLY A 383 25.54 3.59 1.51
CA GLY A 383 24.35 3.70 0.69
C GLY A 383 23.05 3.30 1.42
N CYS A 384 23.08 3.25 2.76
CA CYS A 384 21.91 3.01 3.58
C CYS A 384 21.13 4.30 3.82
N PRO A 385 19.78 4.29 3.82
CA PRO A 385 18.97 5.46 4.17
C PRO A 385 19.31 5.97 5.57
N ALA A 386 19.66 7.26 5.67
CA ALA A 386 20.13 7.89 6.91
C ALA A 386 19.13 8.91 7.49
N GLY A 387 18.23 9.42 6.68
CA GLY A 387 17.17 10.34 7.06
C GLY A 387 16.62 11.12 5.89
N ASP A 388 15.44 11.73 6.10
CA ASP A 388 14.72 12.44 5.06
C ASP A 388 14.45 13.89 5.44
N MET A 389 14.61 14.78 4.46
CA MET A 389 14.38 16.22 4.57
C MET A 389 13.17 16.61 3.75
N ILE A 390 12.16 17.18 4.42
CA ILE A 390 11.03 17.84 3.76
C ILE A 390 11.38 19.34 3.62
N PHE A 391 11.24 19.89 2.44
CA PHE A 391 11.56 21.27 2.15
C PHE A 391 10.61 21.89 1.12
N ASP A 392 10.54 23.19 1.10
CA ASP A 392 9.91 23.97 0.04
C ASP A 392 11.02 24.79 -0.63
N PRO A 393 11.23 24.69 -1.95
CA PRO A 393 12.28 25.41 -2.67
C PRO A 393 12.26 26.94 -2.46
N ASP A 394 11.06 27.54 -2.31
CA ASP A 394 10.91 28.98 -2.13
C ASP A 394 11.34 29.46 -0.74
N TYR A 395 11.43 28.56 0.24
CA TYR A 395 11.82 28.87 1.62
C TYR A 395 13.14 28.23 2.04
N LEU A 396 13.86 27.61 1.10
CA LEU A 396 15.09 26.88 1.37
C LEU A 396 16.23 27.81 1.82
N VAL A 397 16.73 27.63 3.03
CA VAL A 397 17.86 28.41 3.58
C VAL A 397 19.15 27.61 3.73
N THR A 398 19.07 26.28 3.64
CA THR A 398 20.23 25.39 3.72
C THR A 398 21.12 25.55 2.48
N LYS A 399 22.43 25.79 2.71
CA LYS A 399 23.44 25.79 1.64
C LYS A 399 23.86 24.37 1.29
N ASN A 400 23.91 24.03 -0.02
CA ASN A 400 24.22 22.68 -0.54
C ASN A 400 23.31 21.60 0.03
N PRO A 401 21.97 21.77 -0.12
CA PRO A 401 20.96 20.88 0.47
C PRO A 401 21.00 19.45 -0.09
N GLU A 402 21.73 19.22 -1.18
CA GLU A 402 21.95 17.92 -1.79
C GLU A 402 23.04 17.08 -1.10
N SER A 403 23.90 17.68 -0.28
CA SER A 403 25.01 16.98 0.38
C SER A 403 24.94 16.98 1.90
N LYS A 404 24.32 18.01 2.48
CA LYS A 404 24.11 18.09 3.94
C LYS A 404 22.95 19.00 4.32
N ALA A 405 22.26 18.62 5.39
CA ALA A 405 21.21 19.43 6.01
C ALA A 405 21.18 19.22 7.53
N THR A 406 20.62 20.19 8.23
CA THR A 406 20.14 20.01 9.60
C THR A 406 18.64 20.18 9.55
N VAL A 407 17.91 19.14 9.82
CA VAL A 407 16.45 19.15 9.81
C VAL A 407 15.92 19.25 11.21
N VAL A 408 14.77 19.91 11.36
CA VAL A 408 14.03 20.05 12.61
C VAL A 408 12.96 18.96 12.66
N ASP A 409 12.88 18.24 13.77
CA ASP A 409 11.86 17.21 13.93
C ASP A 409 10.44 17.81 13.78
N ILE A 410 9.54 17.06 13.14
CA ILE A 410 8.21 17.58 12.79
C ILE A 410 7.32 17.74 14.03
N ILE A 411 7.53 16.91 15.05
CA ILE A 411 6.73 16.89 16.29
C ILE A 411 7.40 17.70 17.38
N ASP A 412 8.70 17.46 17.58
CA ASP A 412 9.52 18.16 18.61
C ASP A 412 10.43 19.21 17.97
N PRO A 413 10.02 20.49 17.94
CA PRO A 413 10.81 21.56 17.31
C PRO A 413 12.15 21.83 17.99
N TYR A 414 12.42 21.26 19.14
CA TYR A 414 13.71 21.37 19.84
C TYR A 414 14.69 20.25 19.46
N SER A 415 14.18 19.19 18.82
CA SER A 415 15.00 18.10 18.31
C SER A 415 15.45 18.38 16.88
N THR A 416 16.71 18.08 16.58
CA THR A 416 17.26 18.23 15.23
C THR A 416 18.10 17.03 14.84
N HIS A 417 18.10 16.72 13.53
CA HIS A 417 18.92 15.65 12.98
C HIS A 417 19.89 16.24 11.94
N LYS A 418 21.13 15.80 11.96
CA LYS A 418 22.13 16.13 10.94
C LYS A 418 22.12 15.04 9.90
N LEU A 419 21.92 15.43 8.65
CA LEU A 419 21.89 14.55 7.48
C LEU A 419 23.09 14.92 6.60
N GLU A 420 23.96 13.95 6.30
CA GLU A 420 25.14 14.13 5.47
C GLU A 420 25.34 12.91 4.56
N GLY A 421 25.82 13.13 3.33
CA GLY A 421 26.11 12.09 2.37
C GLY A 421 25.49 12.35 1.01
N THR A 422 25.36 11.30 0.20
CA THR A 422 24.65 11.41 -1.08
C THR A 422 23.16 11.52 -0.83
N SER A 423 22.45 12.22 -1.70
CA SER A 423 21.02 12.34 -1.57
C SER A 423 20.30 12.31 -2.91
N ARG A 424 19.00 12.06 -2.88
CA ARG A 424 18.10 12.20 -4.05
C ARG A 424 16.74 12.71 -3.64
N GLU A 425 16.06 13.40 -4.53
CA GLU A 425 14.64 13.66 -4.38
C GLU A 425 13.85 12.38 -4.62
N LEU A 426 12.77 12.18 -3.84
CA LEU A 426 12.00 10.95 -3.89
C LEU A 426 10.81 11.05 -4.85
N MET A 427 10.17 12.22 -4.94
CA MET A 427 8.98 12.39 -5.76
C MET A 427 9.32 12.46 -7.24
N VAL A 428 8.47 11.83 -8.04
CA VAL A 428 8.51 11.90 -9.51
C VAL A 428 7.19 12.43 -10.03
N ARG A 429 7.22 13.13 -11.20
CA ARG A 429 6.04 13.61 -11.87
C ARG A 429 5.28 12.45 -12.51
N LEU A 430 4.03 12.21 -12.10
CA LEU A 430 3.15 11.18 -12.66
C LEU A 430 2.12 11.74 -13.63
N VAL A 431 1.62 12.95 -13.33
CA VAL A 431 0.59 13.63 -14.11
C VAL A 431 0.99 15.09 -14.28
N GLU A 432 0.80 15.63 -15.47
CA GLU A 432 0.95 17.06 -15.76
C GLU A 432 -0.22 17.56 -16.62
N GLY A 433 -0.92 18.58 -16.13
CA GLY A 433 -2.08 19.11 -16.83
C GLY A 433 -3.18 18.06 -17.09
N GLY A 434 -3.42 17.15 -16.13
CA GLY A 434 -4.42 16.09 -16.25
C GLY A 434 -4.01 14.91 -17.14
N LYS A 435 -2.77 14.86 -17.60
CA LYS A 435 -2.26 13.79 -18.47
C LYS A 435 -1.08 13.07 -17.84
N ARG A 436 -1.01 11.77 -18.08
CA ARG A 436 0.13 10.93 -17.68
C ARG A 436 1.44 11.46 -18.25
N VAL A 437 2.48 11.46 -17.44
CA VAL A 437 3.85 11.74 -17.85
C VAL A 437 4.62 10.42 -18.03
N GLY A 438 5.08 10.18 -19.26
CA GLY A 438 5.80 8.95 -19.58
C GLY A 438 4.91 7.69 -19.66
N GLU A 439 5.56 6.53 -19.61
CA GLU A 439 4.88 5.24 -19.59
C GLU A 439 4.63 4.78 -18.15
N SER A 440 3.58 3.96 -17.95
CA SER A 440 3.33 3.33 -16.66
C SER A 440 4.49 2.40 -16.30
N GLU A 441 5.01 2.56 -15.11
CA GLU A 441 6.04 1.66 -14.60
C GLU A 441 5.45 0.26 -14.34
N SER A 442 6.19 -0.79 -14.68
CA SER A 442 5.73 -2.14 -14.42
C SER A 442 5.83 -2.50 -12.93
N ILE A 443 4.98 -3.43 -12.49
CA ILE A 443 5.01 -3.88 -11.08
C ILE A 443 6.31 -4.63 -10.73
N GLU A 444 7.03 -5.18 -11.72
CA GLU A 444 8.35 -5.80 -11.53
C GLU A 444 9.38 -4.75 -11.14
N VAL A 445 9.40 -3.59 -11.79
CA VAL A 445 10.31 -2.49 -11.46
C VAL A 445 10.03 -1.97 -10.04
N ALA A 446 8.76 -1.83 -9.68
CA ALA A 446 8.36 -1.46 -8.32
C ALA A 446 8.79 -2.51 -7.29
N ARG A 447 8.65 -3.80 -7.61
CA ARG A 447 9.10 -4.94 -6.81
C ARG A 447 10.62 -4.92 -6.59
N ASP A 448 11.39 -4.74 -7.65
CA ASP A 448 12.86 -4.68 -7.57
C ASP A 448 13.32 -3.49 -6.72
N ARG A 449 12.64 -2.35 -6.85
CA ARG A 449 12.85 -1.16 -5.99
C ARG A 449 12.58 -1.49 -4.53
N CYS A 450 11.46 -2.14 -4.23
CA CYS A 450 11.09 -2.53 -2.87
C CYS A 450 12.14 -3.45 -2.24
N HIS A 451 12.56 -4.47 -2.99
CA HIS A 451 13.62 -5.38 -2.54
C HIS A 451 14.93 -4.63 -2.27
N ALA A 452 15.37 -3.78 -3.20
CA ALA A 452 16.60 -3.01 -3.05
C ALA A 452 16.53 -2.02 -1.87
N ALA A 453 15.38 -1.39 -1.65
CA ALA A 453 15.16 -0.45 -0.55
C ALA A 453 15.18 -1.14 0.82
N LEU A 454 14.51 -2.29 0.94
CA LEU A 454 14.48 -3.08 2.18
C LEU A 454 15.85 -3.69 2.52
N MET A 455 16.63 -4.10 1.51
CA MET A 455 17.98 -4.64 1.72
C MET A 455 18.98 -3.58 2.23
N ARG A 456 18.73 -2.29 1.96
CA ARG A 456 19.56 -1.18 2.42
C ARG A 456 19.08 -0.56 3.73
N LEU A 457 17.86 -0.84 4.15
CA LEU A 457 17.34 -0.30 5.41
C LEU A 457 17.97 -1.00 6.59
N ASP A 458 18.51 -0.24 7.54
CA ASP A 458 19.13 -0.79 8.74
C ASP A 458 18.17 -1.70 9.52
N ALA A 459 18.73 -2.79 10.05
CA ALA A 459 17.97 -3.79 10.80
C ALA A 459 17.22 -3.19 12.01
N ALA A 460 17.71 -2.09 12.58
CA ALA A 460 17.05 -1.39 13.69
C ALA A 460 15.67 -0.86 13.33
N TYR A 461 15.46 -0.42 12.07
CA TYR A 461 14.15 0.07 11.59
C TYR A 461 13.20 -1.06 11.17
N THR A 462 13.73 -2.24 10.88
CA THR A 462 12.92 -3.36 10.38
C THR A 462 12.54 -4.39 11.44
N ARG A 463 12.85 -4.14 12.72
CA ARG A 463 12.41 -4.99 13.83
C ARG A 463 10.89 -4.98 13.96
N PHE A 464 10.30 -6.13 14.32
CA PHE A 464 8.86 -6.22 14.54
C PHE A 464 8.41 -5.62 15.88
N LEU A 465 9.31 -5.62 16.86
CA LEU A 465 9.06 -5.10 18.19
C LEU A 465 10.01 -3.94 18.46
N ASN A 466 9.45 -2.82 18.89
CA ASN A 466 10.18 -1.60 19.26
C ASN A 466 11.26 -1.20 18.24
N PRO A 467 10.89 -0.95 16.96
CA PRO A 467 11.85 -0.50 15.97
C PRO A 467 12.37 0.89 16.29
N GLN A 468 13.56 1.20 15.79
CA GLN A 468 14.10 2.57 15.84
C GLN A 468 13.21 3.49 14.99
N ILE A 469 13.04 4.73 15.43
CA ILE A 469 12.37 5.79 14.65
C ILE A 469 13.34 6.32 13.60
N TYR A 470 12.91 6.30 12.33
CA TYR A 470 13.67 6.84 11.21
C TYR A 470 13.62 8.38 11.23
N PRO A 471 14.76 9.09 11.05
CA PRO A 471 14.79 10.54 11.08
C PRO A 471 14.07 11.16 9.87
N VAL A 472 12.96 11.84 10.11
CA VAL A 472 12.28 12.69 9.12
C VAL A 472 12.11 14.08 9.73
N GLY A 473 12.53 15.11 9.02
CA GLY A 473 12.44 16.47 9.54
C GLY A 473 12.23 17.52 8.47
N LEU A 474 11.87 18.72 8.94
CA LEU A 474 11.70 19.89 8.09
C LEU A 474 13.05 20.58 7.88
N GLU A 475 13.31 21.00 6.66
CA GLU A 475 14.37 21.98 6.41
C GLU A 475 14.09 23.27 7.24
N ARG A 476 15.14 23.93 7.69
CA ARG A 476 15.05 25.04 8.65
C ARG A 476 14.13 26.18 8.20
N GLY A 477 14.18 26.56 6.91
CA GLY A 477 13.32 27.61 6.37
C GLY A 477 11.85 27.20 6.42
N LEU A 478 11.53 25.97 6.06
CA LEU A 478 10.17 25.45 6.14
C LEU A 478 9.69 25.30 7.59
N ALA A 479 10.57 24.92 8.51
CA ALA A 479 10.29 24.87 9.94
C ALA A 479 9.95 26.27 10.52
N ASN A 480 10.73 27.30 10.12
CA ASN A 480 10.48 28.68 10.50
C ASN A 480 9.14 29.19 9.96
N LEU A 481 8.87 28.97 8.66
CA LEU A 481 7.59 29.32 8.04
C LEU A 481 6.40 28.71 8.79
N ARG A 482 6.50 27.42 9.14
CA ARG A 482 5.46 26.72 9.90
C ARG A 482 5.24 27.35 11.28
N HIS A 483 6.32 27.77 11.95
CA HIS A 483 6.24 28.43 13.26
C HIS A 483 5.61 29.82 13.14
N GLU A 484 6.01 30.63 12.15
CA GLU A 484 5.49 31.98 11.91
C GLU A 484 3.99 31.97 11.60
N LEU A 485 3.54 31.07 10.71
CA LEU A 485 2.13 30.93 10.39
C LEU A 485 1.30 30.48 11.60
N ALA A 486 1.84 29.61 12.45
CA ALA A 486 1.18 29.20 13.67
C ALA A 486 1.05 30.35 14.67
N ALA A 487 2.07 31.15 14.84
CA ALA A 487 2.06 32.33 15.71
C ALA A 487 1.07 33.40 15.25
N GLN A 488 1.00 33.70 13.94
CA GLN A 488 0.06 34.67 13.37
C GLN A 488 -1.40 34.33 13.68
N HIS A 489 -1.77 33.06 13.63
CA HIS A 489 -3.14 32.63 13.94
C HIS A 489 -3.47 32.65 15.45
N GLN A 490 -2.47 32.50 16.32
CA GLN A 490 -2.66 32.61 17.78
C GLN A 490 -2.90 34.06 18.21
N VAL A 491 -2.19 35.02 17.61
CA VAL A 491 -2.38 36.46 17.89
C VAL A 491 -3.77 36.94 17.46
N LYS A 492 -4.22 36.56 16.24
CA LYS A 492 -5.57 36.92 15.76
C LYS A 492 -6.69 36.40 16.67
N SER A 493 -6.55 35.20 17.22
CA SER A 493 -7.57 34.65 18.12
C SER A 493 -7.61 35.34 19.49
N SER A 494 -6.52 35.96 19.94
CA SER A 494 -6.49 36.75 21.20
C SER A 494 -7.04 38.15 21.01
N GLU A 495 -6.86 38.79 19.84
CA GLU A 495 -7.41 40.11 19.51
C GLU A 495 -8.94 40.09 19.26
N GLU A 496 -9.50 38.98 18.78
CA GLU A 496 -10.96 38.83 18.59
C GLU A 496 -11.70 38.48 19.91
N THR A 497 -10.97 38.23 21.01
CA THR A 497 -11.55 37.87 22.31
C THR A 497 -11.49 39.05 23.31
N GLU A 498 -10.84 40.17 22.97
CA GLU A 498 -10.89 41.44 23.68
C GLU A 498 -11.94 42.41 23.03
#